data_281cacf0e35ef05f83c078f70d44685b
#
_entry.id   281cacf0e35ef05f83c078f70d44685b
#
_cell.length_a   1.000
_cell.length_b   1.000
_cell.length_c   1.000
_cell.angle_alpha   90.00
_cell.angle_beta   90.00
_cell.angle_gamma   90.00
#
_symmetry.space_group_name_H-M   'P 1'
#
loop_
_entity.id
_entity.type
_entity.pdbx_description
1 polymer ?
#
loop_
_entity_poly.entity_id
_entity_poly.type
_entity_poly.pdbx_seq_one_letter_code
_entity_poly.pdbx_strand_id
1 'polypeptide(L)'
;MNFLSITWDPSLGIDLGFFTIRWYSLMFVAAFILGLRLMKKIYVEEKIPLEKLDTLFMYTFISMLVGMRLGEVFFYSWDYYKNNLLEILLPIKRAAGESAIFGLIEGWKFTGYTGFASHGAAIAIIVTMYWYSRKHLNKPLLFILDRMAIVSALGAAFVRLGNFFNSEIYGKETDSIFGVVFTAAGETLPRHPTQLYEAFSYLALFFVMWFLYW
;
A
#
# COMPACT_ATOMS: atom_id res chain seq x y z
N MET A 1 13.49 30.64 -17.77
CA MET A 1 14.00 29.30 -18.17
C MET A 1 14.74 28.75 -16.96
N ASN A 2 14.15 27.75 -16.28
CA ASN A 2 14.80 27.11 -15.14
C ASN A 2 15.78 26.06 -15.66
N PHE A 3 17.07 26.38 -15.66
CA PHE A 3 18.15 25.53 -16.18
C PHE A 3 18.49 24.33 -15.28
N LEU A 4 17.69 24.02 -14.24
CA LEU A 4 18.01 23.00 -13.25
C LEU A 4 16.86 22.01 -12.96
N SER A 5 15.80 22.01 -13.78
CA SER A 5 14.75 21.01 -13.59
C SER A 5 15.25 19.63 -14.04
N ILE A 6 15.09 18.64 -13.17
CA ILE A 6 15.41 17.25 -13.45
C ILE A 6 14.27 16.65 -14.27
N THR A 7 14.58 16.11 -15.44
CA THR A 7 13.61 15.29 -16.19
C THR A 7 13.57 13.88 -15.62
N TRP A 8 12.39 13.41 -15.26
CA TRP A 8 12.18 12.10 -14.66
C TRP A 8 11.33 11.22 -15.58
N ASP A 9 11.97 10.23 -16.17
CA ASP A 9 11.37 9.26 -17.08
C ASP A 9 11.91 7.86 -16.79
N PRO A 10 11.58 7.29 -15.63
CA PRO A 10 12.09 5.98 -15.24
C PRO A 10 11.41 4.87 -16.06
N SER A 11 12.13 3.79 -16.30
CA SER A 11 11.50 2.54 -16.72
C SER A 11 10.48 2.10 -15.67
N LEU A 12 9.41 1.45 -16.08
CA LEU A 12 8.37 0.94 -15.17
C LEU A 12 8.88 -0.14 -14.21
N GLY A 13 10.03 -0.74 -14.52
CA GLY A 13 10.61 -1.81 -13.72
C GLY A 13 11.71 -2.56 -14.48
N ILE A 14 12.02 -3.75 -13.99
CA ILE A 14 12.97 -4.69 -14.59
C ILE A 14 12.19 -5.60 -15.55
N ASP A 15 12.47 -5.51 -16.84
CA ASP A 15 11.83 -6.34 -17.85
C ASP A 15 12.57 -7.69 -17.95
N LEU A 16 11.83 -8.79 -17.76
CA LEU A 16 12.33 -10.16 -17.89
C LEU A 16 11.84 -10.80 -19.20
N GLY A 17 11.27 -10.02 -20.12
CA GLY A 17 10.76 -10.46 -21.43
C GLY A 17 9.32 -11.00 -21.37
N PHE A 18 9.00 -11.87 -20.44
CA PHE A 18 7.66 -12.43 -20.23
C PHE A 18 6.89 -11.76 -19.09
N PHE A 19 7.58 -11.02 -18.23
CA PHE A 19 7.01 -10.32 -17.08
C PHE A 19 7.90 -9.15 -16.67
N THR A 20 7.28 -8.00 -16.33
CA THR A 20 7.98 -6.83 -15.82
C THR A 20 7.81 -6.73 -14.32
N ILE A 21 8.90 -6.80 -13.57
CA ILE A 21 8.91 -6.55 -12.13
C ILE A 21 8.89 -5.04 -11.91
N ARG A 22 7.75 -4.49 -11.50
CA ARG A 22 7.59 -3.05 -11.33
C ARG A 22 8.34 -2.55 -10.10
N TRP A 23 9.00 -1.40 -10.20
CA TRP A 23 9.65 -0.74 -9.08
C TRP A 23 8.70 -0.51 -7.90
N TYR A 24 7.46 -0.13 -8.19
CA TYR A 24 6.42 0.03 -7.18
C TYR A 24 6.20 -1.26 -6.37
N SER A 25 6.10 -2.40 -7.02
CA SER A 25 5.96 -3.68 -6.35
C SER A 25 7.18 -4.04 -5.50
N LEU A 26 8.39 -3.73 -5.99
CA LEU A 26 9.62 -3.94 -5.22
C LEU A 26 9.67 -3.08 -3.96
N MET A 27 9.17 -1.83 -4.01
CA MET A 27 9.07 -0.98 -2.81
C MET A 27 8.11 -1.58 -1.77
N PHE A 28 6.99 -2.15 -2.21
CA PHE A 28 6.09 -2.89 -1.31
C PHE A 28 6.76 -4.10 -0.68
N VAL A 29 7.42 -4.92 -1.47
CA VAL A 29 8.15 -6.10 -0.98
C VAL A 29 9.22 -5.69 0.04
N ALA A 30 10.00 -4.64 -0.26
CA ALA A 30 11.00 -4.10 0.66
C ALA A 30 10.36 -3.61 1.97
N ALA A 31 9.25 -2.87 1.90
CA ALA A 31 8.49 -2.41 3.06
C ALA A 31 8.04 -3.57 3.95
N PHE A 32 7.48 -4.62 3.36
CA PHE A 32 7.03 -5.81 4.09
C PHE A 32 8.20 -6.58 4.73
N ILE A 33 9.28 -6.81 3.99
CA ILE A 33 10.45 -7.55 4.52
C ILE A 33 11.08 -6.77 5.68
N LEU A 34 11.30 -5.47 5.52
CA LEU A 34 11.89 -4.63 6.57
C LEU A 34 10.94 -4.50 7.74
N GLY A 35 9.64 -4.29 7.49
CA GLY A 35 8.62 -4.25 8.50
C GLY A 35 8.56 -5.51 9.35
N LEU A 36 8.60 -6.68 8.70
CA LEU A 36 8.62 -7.97 9.39
C LEU A 36 9.88 -8.14 10.25
N ARG A 37 11.06 -7.74 9.73
CA ARG A 37 12.33 -7.78 10.49
C ARG A 37 12.29 -6.89 11.72
N LEU A 38 11.75 -5.67 11.59
CA LEU A 38 11.61 -4.74 12.71
C LEU A 38 10.62 -5.26 13.76
N MET A 39 9.46 -5.75 13.33
CA MET A 39 8.49 -6.36 14.25
C MET A 39 9.07 -7.60 14.94
N LYS A 40 9.85 -8.42 14.23
CA LYS A 40 10.55 -9.55 14.85
C LYS A 40 11.50 -9.08 15.97
N LYS A 41 12.27 -8.01 15.74
CA LYS A 41 13.16 -7.43 16.76
C LYS A 41 12.37 -6.95 17.98
N ILE A 42 11.25 -6.23 17.76
CA ILE A 42 10.34 -5.77 18.82
C ILE A 42 9.79 -6.95 19.63
N TYR A 43 9.31 -8.02 18.95
CA TYR A 43 8.74 -9.20 19.61
C TYR A 43 9.76 -9.95 20.45
N VAL A 44 10.99 -10.08 19.97
CA VAL A 44 12.08 -10.71 20.73
C VAL A 44 12.40 -9.91 21.99
N GLU A 45 12.52 -8.58 21.86
CA GLU A 45 12.81 -7.68 23.00
C GLU A 45 11.70 -7.72 24.05
N GLU A 46 10.45 -7.71 23.61
CA GLU A 46 9.29 -7.76 24.51
C GLU A 46 8.93 -9.19 24.96
N LYS A 47 9.75 -10.17 24.62
CA LYS A 47 9.55 -11.60 24.97
C LYS A 47 8.21 -12.15 24.51
N ILE A 48 7.73 -11.68 23.36
CA ILE A 48 6.51 -12.17 22.74
C ILE A 48 6.88 -13.35 21.82
N PRO A 49 6.19 -14.50 21.91
CA PRO A 49 6.46 -15.65 21.02
C PRO A 49 6.35 -15.29 19.53
N LEU A 50 7.32 -15.73 18.73
CA LEU A 50 7.37 -15.41 17.30
C LEU A 50 6.21 -16.01 16.49
N GLU A 51 5.60 -17.10 16.96
CA GLU A 51 4.37 -17.65 16.36
C GLU A 51 3.23 -16.62 16.30
N LYS A 52 3.19 -15.70 17.26
CA LYS A 52 2.22 -14.60 17.28
C LYS A 52 2.53 -13.54 16.21
N LEU A 53 3.79 -13.41 15.80
CA LEU A 53 4.17 -12.52 14.71
C LEU A 53 3.64 -13.01 13.36
N ASP A 54 3.70 -14.32 13.09
CA ASP A 54 3.14 -14.91 11.88
C ASP A 54 1.62 -14.68 11.83
N THR A 55 0.96 -14.84 12.97
CA THR A 55 -0.47 -14.53 13.13
C THR A 55 -0.75 -13.05 12.89
N LEU A 56 0.07 -12.13 13.43
CA LEU A 56 -0.05 -10.68 13.19
C LEU A 56 0.07 -10.37 11.70
N PHE A 57 1.07 -10.95 11.03
CA PHE A 57 1.30 -10.75 9.61
C PHE A 57 0.07 -11.16 8.79
N MET A 58 -0.45 -12.36 9.02
CA MET A 58 -1.64 -12.87 8.33
C MET A 58 -2.87 -12.00 8.59
N TYR A 59 -3.10 -11.59 9.83
CA TYR A 59 -4.21 -10.72 10.19
C TYR A 59 -4.09 -9.36 9.50
N THR A 60 -2.90 -8.75 9.49
CA THR A 60 -2.66 -7.47 8.83
C THR A 60 -2.86 -7.58 7.33
N PHE A 61 -2.29 -8.61 6.70
CA PHE A 61 -2.34 -8.81 5.26
C PHE A 61 -3.78 -9.03 4.78
N ILE A 62 -4.51 -9.96 5.41
CA ILE A 62 -5.89 -10.27 5.03
C ILE A 62 -6.80 -9.05 5.29
N SER A 63 -6.67 -8.40 6.45
CA SER A 63 -7.50 -7.24 6.76
C SER A 63 -7.23 -6.06 5.82
N MET A 64 -5.99 -5.87 5.40
CA MET A 64 -5.64 -4.85 4.42
C MET A 64 -6.35 -5.11 3.08
N LEU A 65 -6.24 -6.32 2.53
CA LEU A 65 -6.86 -6.67 1.26
C LEU A 65 -8.39 -6.56 1.30
N VAL A 66 -9.00 -7.16 2.33
CA VAL A 66 -10.46 -7.12 2.52
C VAL A 66 -10.93 -5.69 2.77
N GLY A 67 -10.22 -4.97 3.62
CA GLY A 67 -10.55 -3.58 3.96
C GLY A 67 -10.44 -2.63 2.77
N MET A 68 -9.39 -2.73 1.96
CA MET A 68 -9.26 -1.93 0.73
C MET A 68 -10.42 -2.19 -0.22
N ARG A 69 -10.81 -3.46 -0.39
CA ARG A 69 -11.92 -3.84 -1.26
C ARG A 69 -13.26 -3.35 -0.73
N LEU A 70 -13.57 -3.62 0.52
CA LEU A 70 -14.82 -3.18 1.13
C LEU A 70 -14.92 -1.65 1.22
N GLY A 71 -13.79 -0.98 1.46
CA GLY A 71 -13.73 0.48 1.44
C GLY A 71 -14.10 1.05 0.07
N GLU A 72 -13.57 0.49 -1.02
CA GLU A 72 -13.94 0.87 -2.38
C GLU A 72 -15.45 0.66 -2.61
N VAL A 73 -15.95 -0.52 -2.26
CA VAL A 73 -17.36 -0.88 -2.43
C VAL A 73 -18.28 0.08 -1.69
N PHE A 74 -18.04 0.31 -0.40
CA PHE A 74 -18.98 1.04 0.45
C PHE A 74 -18.84 2.56 0.36
N PHE A 75 -17.63 3.10 0.14
CA PHE A 75 -17.41 4.54 0.15
C PHE A 75 -17.44 5.17 -1.23
N TYR A 76 -17.10 4.43 -2.29
CA TYR A 76 -16.95 5.01 -3.62
C TYR A 76 -17.88 4.42 -4.67
N SER A 77 -18.24 3.14 -4.58
CA SER A 77 -18.90 2.43 -5.67
C SER A 77 -20.16 1.68 -5.24
N TRP A 78 -20.80 2.07 -4.12
CA TRP A 78 -21.98 1.38 -3.58
C TRP A 78 -23.15 1.32 -4.57
N ASP A 79 -23.39 2.39 -5.33
CA ASP A 79 -24.48 2.43 -6.31
C ASP A 79 -24.37 1.38 -7.39
N TYR A 80 -23.16 0.98 -7.74
CA TYR A 80 -22.89 -0.12 -8.66
C TYR A 80 -23.02 -1.49 -7.94
N TYR A 81 -22.34 -1.64 -6.79
CA TYR A 81 -22.23 -2.94 -6.12
C TYR A 81 -23.49 -3.42 -5.43
N LYS A 82 -24.39 -2.54 -5.04
CA LYS A 82 -25.71 -2.92 -4.49
C LYS A 82 -26.53 -3.79 -5.44
N ASN A 83 -26.33 -3.65 -6.75
CA ASN A 83 -26.96 -4.45 -7.80
C ASN A 83 -26.08 -5.60 -8.32
N ASN A 84 -24.83 -5.69 -7.89
CA ASN A 84 -23.82 -6.65 -8.36
C ASN A 84 -23.07 -7.28 -7.18
N LEU A 85 -23.81 -7.86 -6.21
CA LEU A 85 -23.25 -8.32 -4.94
C LEU A 85 -22.14 -9.38 -5.09
N LEU A 86 -22.22 -10.24 -6.11
CA LEU A 86 -21.18 -11.25 -6.35
C LEU A 86 -19.83 -10.62 -6.72
N GLU A 87 -19.85 -9.48 -7.38
CA GLU A 87 -18.64 -8.76 -7.78
C GLU A 87 -17.93 -8.08 -6.60
N ILE A 88 -18.56 -8.00 -5.43
CA ILE A 88 -17.92 -7.49 -4.20
C ILE A 88 -16.78 -8.40 -3.79
N LEU A 89 -17.01 -9.71 -3.77
CA LEU A 89 -16.05 -10.70 -3.28
C LEU A 89 -15.27 -11.40 -4.40
N LEU A 90 -15.83 -11.44 -5.60
CA LEU A 90 -15.21 -12.13 -6.74
C LEU A 90 -14.64 -11.11 -7.71
N PRO A 91 -13.41 -11.34 -8.24
CA PRO A 91 -12.76 -10.45 -9.21
C PRO A 91 -13.29 -10.67 -10.63
N ILE A 92 -14.62 -10.74 -10.79
CA ILE A 92 -15.31 -11.02 -12.04
C ILE A 92 -16.36 -9.94 -12.30
N LYS A 93 -16.68 -9.70 -13.58
CA LYS A 93 -17.79 -8.84 -14.03
C LYS A 93 -18.66 -9.59 -15.02
N ARG A 94 -19.95 -9.27 -15.07
CA ARG A 94 -20.84 -9.80 -16.09
C ARG A 94 -20.40 -9.33 -17.47
N ALA A 95 -20.25 -10.27 -18.41
CA ALA A 95 -19.86 -10.01 -19.79
C ALA A 95 -20.48 -11.10 -20.69
N ALA A 96 -21.52 -10.73 -21.42
CA ALA A 96 -22.19 -11.67 -22.33
C ALA A 96 -21.21 -12.18 -23.39
N GLY A 97 -21.16 -13.50 -23.58
CA GLY A 97 -20.29 -14.15 -24.54
C GLY A 97 -18.85 -14.41 -24.08
N GLU A 98 -18.49 -14.02 -22.86
CA GLU A 98 -17.20 -14.36 -22.25
C GLU A 98 -17.36 -15.44 -21.17
N SER A 99 -16.27 -16.10 -20.82
CA SER A 99 -16.23 -17.06 -19.72
C SER A 99 -15.09 -16.75 -18.77
N ALA A 100 -15.36 -16.83 -17.46
CA ALA A 100 -14.38 -16.65 -16.40
C ALA A 100 -13.91 -18.00 -15.85
N ILE A 101 -12.76 -17.98 -15.13
CA ILE A 101 -12.20 -19.14 -14.44
C ILE A 101 -12.05 -20.36 -15.39
N PHE A 102 -11.22 -20.16 -16.45
CA PHE A 102 -10.90 -21.21 -17.43
C PHE A 102 -12.15 -21.84 -18.11
N GLY A 103 -13.19 -21.05 -18.35
CA GLY A 103 -14.40 -21.53 -19.01
C GLY A 103 -15.47 -22.11 -18.08
N LEU A 104 -15.24 -22.14 -16.76
CA LEU A 104 -16.16 -22.76 -15.79
C LEU A 104 -17.41 -21.90 -15.52
N ILE A 105 -17.35 -20.60 -15.76
CA ILE A 105 -18.48 -19.67 -15.50
C ILE A 105 -18.73 -18.84 -16.75
N GLU A 106 -19.78 -19.21 -17.50
CA GLU A 106 -20.23 -18.50 -18.71
C GLU A 106 -20.93 -17.19 -18.33
N GLY A 107 -20.84 -16.17 -19.20
CA GLY A 107 -21.44 -14.87 -19.00
C GLY A 107 -20.68 -13.96 -18.02
N TRP A 108 -19.46 -14.33 -17.67
CA TRP A 108 -18.61 -13.57 -16.76
C TRP A 108 -17.18 -13.46 -17.30
N LYS A 109 -16.54 -12.34 -17.01
CA LYS A 109 -15.13 -12.07 -17.33
C LYS A 109 -14.32 -11.89 -16.07
N PHE A 110 -13.13 -12.49 -16.01
CA PHE A 110 -12.16 -12.20 -14.97
C PHE A 110 -11.53 -10.81 -15.22
N THR A 111 -11.73 -9.88 -14.27
CA THR A 111 -11.24 -8.50 -14.39
C THR A 111 -10.16 -8.16 -13.37
N GLY A 112 -9.90 -9.06 -12.44
CA GLY A 112 -9.15 -8.73 -11.24
C GLY A 112 -9.96 -7.80 -10.32
N TYR A 113 -9.37 -7.43 -9.20
CA TYR A 113 -9.92 -6.37 -8.35
C TYR A 113 -9.47 -5.02 -8.88
N THR A 114 -10.42 -4.15 -9.19
CA THR A 114 -10.21 -2.76 -9.57
C THR A 114 -10.76 -1.86 -8.47
N GLY A 115 -10.05 -0.78 -8.17
CA GLY A 115 -10.41 0.15 -7.10
C GLY A 115 -10.02 -0.39 -5.70
N PHE A 116 -9.21 0.39 -5.01
CA PHE A 116 -8.78 0.10 -3.64
C PHE A 116 -8.82 1.38 -2.81
N ALA A 117 -9.51 1.33 -1.68
CA ALA A 117 -9.63 2.47 -0.78
C ALA A 117 -8.75 2.29 0.46
N SER A 118 -7.75 3.15 0.63
CA SER A 118 -6.84 3.12 1.78
C SER A 118 -7.56 3.32 3.13
N HIS A 119 -8.62 4.12 3.15
CA HIS A 119 -9.43 4.32 4.36
C HIS A 119 -10.07 3.01 4.84
N GLY A 120 -10.58 2.19 3.92
CA GLY A 120 -11.12 0.88 4.24
C GLY A 120 -10.08 -0.05 4.84
N ALA A 121 -8.84 -0.04 4.30
CA ALA A 121 -7.73 -0.79 4.87
C ALA A 121 -7.42 -0.34 6.31
N ALA A 122 -7.35 0.97 6.55
CA ALA A 122 -7.05 1.51 7.88
C ALA A 122 -8.10 1.07 8.92
N ILE A 123 -9.38 1.18 8.59
CA ILE A 123 -10.47 0.74 9.47
C ILE A 123 -10.38 -0.77 9.75
N ALA A 124 -10.22 -1.58 8.71
CA ALA A 124 -10.15 -3.03 8.85
C ALA A 124 -8.94 -3.46 9.69
N ILE A 125 -7.78 -2.83 9.50
CA ILE A 125 -6.58 -3.09 10.30
C ILE A 125 -6.84 -2.75 11.78
N ILE A 126 -7.42 -1.60 12.10
CA ILE A 126 -7.70 -1.21 13.49
C ILE A 126 -8.63 -2.24 14.16
N VAL A 127 -9.72 -2.62 13.50
CA VAL A 127 -10.67 -3.63 14.01
C VAL A 127 -9.97 -4.98 14.22
N THR A 128 -9.18 -5.41 13.25
CA THR A 128 -8.48 -6.69 13.30
C THR A 128 -7.38 -6.67 14.38
N MET A 129 -6.69 -5.55 14.57
CA MET A 129 -5.71 -5.38 15.63
C MET A 129 -6.33 -5.39 17.02
N TYR A 130 -7.56 -4.89 17.16
CA TYR A 130 -8.31 -5.05 18.41
C TYR A 130 -8.52 -6.53 18.76
N TRP A 131 -8.98 -7.34 17.80
CA TRP A 131 -9.15 -8.77 18.02
C TRP A 131 -7.83 -9.49 18.26
N TYR A 132 -6.81 -9.20 17.46
CA TYR A 132 -5.48 -9.76 17.62
C TYR A 132 -4.90 -9.47 19.02
N SER A 133 -4.96 -8.22 19.43
CA SER A 133 -4.43 -7.79 20.72
C SER A 133 -5.12 -8.48 21.90
N ARG A 134 -6.45 -8.60 21.85
CA ARG A 134 -7.24 -9.27 22.89
C ARG A 134 -7.05 -10.78 22.87
N LYS A 135 -7.12 -11.42 21.71
CA LYS A 135 -7.12 -12.88 21.61
C LYS A 135 -5.72 -13.49 21.74
N HIS A 136 -4.71 -12.87 21.14
CA HIS A 136 -3.38 -13.46 21.03
C HIS A 136 -2.38 -12.86 22.01
N LEU A 137 -2.45 -11.56 22.30
CA LEU A 137 -1.49 -10.89 23.17
C LEU A 137 -2.00 -10.73 24.60
N ASN A 138 -3.31 -10.71 24.82
CA ASN A 138 -3.95 -10.31 26.08
C ASN A 138 -3.48 -8.92 26.55
N LYS A 139 -3.42 -7.97 25.59
CA LYS A 139 -2.95 -6.59 25.79
C LYS A 139 -4.02 -5.60 25.28
N PRO A 140 -3.96 -4.32 25.67
CA PRO A 140 -4.83 -3.30 25.09
C PRO A 140 -4.52 -3.08 23.61
N LEU A 141 -5.49 -2.56 22.85
CA LEU A 141 -5.32 -2.26 21.43
C LEU A 141 -4.11 -1.35 21.15
N LEU A 142 -3.95 -0.29 21.92
CA LEU A 142 -2.85 0.67 21.74
C LEU A 142 -1.48 0.02 21.84
N PHE A 143 -1.34 -1.04 22.61
CA PHE A 143 -0.09 -1.79 22.71
C PHE A 143 0.43 -2.24 21.35
N ILE A 144 -0.43 -2.84 20.50
CA ILE A 144 -0.01 -3.30 19.19
C ILE A 144 0.03 -2.16 18.17
N LEU A 145 -0.86 -1.18 18.27
CA LEU A 145 -0.87 -0.04 17.35
C LEU A 145 0.39 0.82 17.48
N ASP A 146 0.93 1.02 18.68
CA ASP A 146 2.18 1.74 18.89
C ASP A 146 3.35 1.08 18.16
N ARG A 147 3.44 -0.25 18.19
CA ARG A 147 4.51 -1.01 17.52
C ARG A 147 4.31 -0.95 16.00
N MET A 148 3.06 -1.12 15.56
CA MET A 148 2.73 -1.03 14.14
C MET A 148 2.94 0.37 13.58
N ALA A 149 2.71 1.44 14.35
CA ALA A 149 2.96 2.81 13.92
C ALA A 149 4.41 3.03 13.48
N ILE A 150 5.39 2.50 14.25
CA ILE A 150 6.81 2.56 13.91
C ILE A 150 7.08 1.93 12.54
N VAL A 151 6.59 0.70 12.37
CA VAL A 151 6.80 -0.05 11.13
C VAL A 151 6.04 0.55 9.95
N SER A 152 4.84 1.07 10.20
CA SER A 152 4.00 1.72 9.18
C SER A 152 4.62 3.00 8.65
N ALA A 153 5.32 3.78 9.48
CA ALA A 153 6.03 4.97 9.00
C ALA A 153 7.12 4.59 7.98
N LEU A 154 7.90 3.53 8.26
CA LEU A 154 8.87 3.03 7.28
C LEU A 154 8.18 2.53 6.00
N GLY A 155 7.09 1.77 6.15
CA GLY A 155 6.29 1.30 5.02
C GLY A 155 5.75 2.45 4.15
N ALA A 156 5.24 3.50 4.78
CA ALA A 156 4.75 4.69 4.08
C ALA A 156 5.86 5.38 3.26
N ALA A 157 7.09 5.45 3.79
CA ALA A 157 8.23 5.99 3.04
C ALA A 157 8.48 5.20 1.74
N PHE A 158 8.47 3.86 1.81
CA PHE A 158 8.63 3.01 0.62
C PHE A 158 7.48 3.16 -0.38
N VAL A 159 6.24 3.29 0.10
CA VAL A 159 5.09 3.55 -0.77
C VAL A 159 5.28 4.87 -1.53
N ARG A 160 5.73 5.93 -0.86
CA ARG A 160 6.00 7.23 -1.51
C ARG A 160 7.15 7.14 -2.53
N LEU A 161 8.20 6.39 -2.24
CA LEU A 161 9.23 6.10 -3.24
C LEU A 161 8.64 5.35 -4.44
N GLY A 162 7.76 4.39 -4.21
CA GLY A 162 7.04 3.70 -5.28
C GLY A 162 6.21 4.65 -6.14
N ASN A 163 5.45 5.58 -5.53
CA ASN A 163 4.71 6.61 -6.26
C ASN A 163 5.64 7.50 -7.10
N PHE A 164 6.84 7.82 -6.61
CA PHE A 164 7.83 8.57 -7.36
C PHE A 164 8.29 7.83 -8.61
N PHE A 165 8.60 6.53 -8.50
CA PHE A 165 8.93 5.71 -9.67
C PHE A 165 7.78 5.58 -10.67
N ASN A 166 6.53 5.54 -10.20
CA ASN A 166 5.35 5.52 -11.07
C ASN A 166 5.00 6.90 -11.63
N SER A 167 5.71 7.97 -11.27
CA SER A 167 5.38 9.34 -11.68
C SER A 167 3.94 9.73 -11.34
N GLU A 168 3.46 9.35 -10.15
CA GLU A 168 2.09 9.60 -9.68
C GLU A 168 2.08 10.37 -8.35
N ILE A 169 0.98 11.07 -8.04
CA ILE A 169 0.77 11.82 -6.77
C ILE A 169 1.87 12.89 -6.56
N TYR A 170 2.32 13.54 -7.61
CA TYR A 170 3.21 14.69 -7.52
C TYR A 170 2.45 15.99 -7.15
N GLY A 171 3.21 17.03 -6.80
CA GLY A 171 2.66 18.30 -6.34
C GLY A 171 2.30 19.28 -7.47
N LYS A 172 2.05 20.51 -7.07
CA LYS A 172 1.75 21.62 -7.97
C LYS A 172 2.98 22.00 -8.80
N GLU A 173 2.75 22.78 -9.87
CA GLU A 173 3.81 23.41 -10.65
C GLU A 173 4.71 24.27 -9.76
N THR A 174 5.98 24.33 -10.12
CA THR A 174 6.97 25.07 -9.33
C THR A 174 8.11 25.58 -10.18
N ASP A 175 8.62 26.75 -9.82
CA ASP A 175 9.86 27.31 -10.35
C ASP A 175 11.08 26.99 -9.46
N SER A 176 10.90 26.15 -8.45
CA SER A 176 11.97 25.73 -7.54
C SER A 176 13.04 24.95 -8.28
N ILE A 177 14.30 25.08 -7.83
CA ILE A 177 15.43 24.26 -8.29
C ILE A 177 15.25 22.77 -8.01
N PHE A 178 14.33 22.40 -7.10
CA PHE A 178 13.94 21.02 -6.79
C PHE A 178 12.77 20.53 -7.65
N GLY A 179 12.32 21.33 -8.64
CA GLY A 179 11.25 20.93 -9.54
C GLY A 179 11.66 19.75 -10.42
N VAL A 180 10.73 18.83 -10.62
CA VAL A 180 10.91 17.61 -11.44
C VAL A 180 9.86 17.60 -12.54
N VAL A 181 10.28 17.37 -13.77
CA VAL A 181 9.40 17.19 -14.93
C VAL A 181 9.11 15.70 -15.07
N PHE A 182 7.89 15.29 -14.75
CA PHE A 182 7.45 13.89 -14.80
C PHE A 182 6.97 13.53 -16.22
N THR A 183 7.89 13.32 -17.14
CA THR A 183 7.58 13.05 -18.55
C THR A 183 6.84 11.75 -18.75
N ALA A 184 7.10 10.73 -17.94
CA ALA A 184 6.33 9.49 -17.94
C ALA A 184 4.83 9.69 -17.64
N ALA A 185 4.46 10.76 -16.94
CA ALA A 185 3.07 11.16 -16.68
C ALA A 185 2.52 12.16 -17.71
N GLY A 186 3.30 12.53 -18.75
CA GLY A 186 2.93 13.52 -19.75
C GLY A 186 3.11 14.96 -19.31
N GLU A 187 3.77 15.21 -18.18
CA GLU A 187 4.04 16.57 -17.71
C GLU A 187 5.16 17.23 -18.52
N THR A 188 4.98 18.52 -18.79
CA THR A 188 5.96 19.35 -19.52
C THR A 188 6.56 20.46 -18.66
N LEU A 189 5.93 20.75 -17.53
CA LEU A 189 6.35 21.77 -16.57
C LEU A 189 6.87 21.10 -15.28
N PRO A 190 7.85 21.73 -14.60
CA PRO A 190 8.35 21.21 -13.35
C PRO A 190 7.28 21.19 -12.25
N ARG A 191 7.20 20.09 -11.51
CA ARG A 191 6.31 19.86 -10.38
C ARG A 191 7.10 19.63 -9.11
N HIS A 192 6.51 19.97 -7.96
CA HIS A 192 7.09 19.56 -6.68
C HIS A 192 7.09 18.04 -6.56
N PRO A 193 8.23 17.37 -6.30
CA PRO A 193 8.29 15.94 -6.04
C PRO A 193 7.80 15.63 -4.61
N THR A 194 6.50 15.84 -4.36
CA THR A 194 5.88 15.69 -3.03
C THR A 194 6.06 14.28 -2.47
N GLN A 195 6.14 13.29 -3.34
CA GLN A 195 6.44 11.90 -2.97
C GLN A 195 7.77 11.80 -2.19
N LEU A 196 8.82 12.51 -2.65
CA LEU A 196 10.12 12.54 -1.97
C LEU A 196 10.04 13.31 -0.65
N TYR A 197 9.32 14.43 -0.62
CA TYR A 197 9.14 15.20 0.61
C TYR A 197 8.45 14.35 1.68
N GLU A 198 7.39 13.64 1.30
CA GLU A 198 6.67 12.75 2.20
C GLU A 198 7.51 11.53 2.60
N ALA A 199 8.27 10.93 1.65
CA ALA A 199 9.16 9.81 1.95
C ALA A 199 10.20 10.18 3.02
N PHE A 200 10.85 11.34 2.88
CA PHE A 200 11.80 11.84 3.88
C PHE A 200 11.14 12.15 5.21
N SER A 201 9.95 12.75 5.18
CA SER A 201 9.18 13.03 6.41
C SER A 201 8.81 11.74 7.16
N TYR A 202 8.36 10.71 6.44
CA TYR A 202 8.05 9.41 7.03
C TYR A 202 9.30 8.69 7.54
N LEU A 203 10.44 8.79 6.87
CA LEU A 203 11.72 8.26 7.37
C LEU A 203 12.16 8.99 8.64
N ALA A 204 12.06 10.32 8.69
CA ALA A 204 12.37 11.08 9.89
C ALA A 204 11.46 10.66 11.05
N LEU A 205 10.15 10.55 10.80
CA LEU A 205 9.18 10.07 11.79
C LEU A 205 9.50 8.66 12.27
N PHE A 206 9.86 7.75 11.35
CA PHE A 206 10.30 6.40 11.71
C PHE A 206 11.50 6.43 12.67
N PHE A 207 12.54 7.19 12.36
CA PHE A 207 13.72 7.26 13.22
C PHE A 207 13.42 7.89 14.59
N VAL A 208 12.58 8.93 14.64
CA VAL A 208 12.13 9.51 15.92
C VAL A 208 11.39 8.47 16.75
N MET A 209 10.38 7.80 16.18
CA MET A 209 9.63 6.78 16.91
C MET A 209 10.49 5.58 17.31
N TRP A 210 11.40 5.17 16.44
CA TRP A 210 12.35 4.10 16.73
C TRP A 210 13.28 4.45 17.90
N PHE A 211 13.81 5.67 17.90
CA PHE A 211 14.65 6.17 18.99
C PHE A 211 13.88 6.29 20.31
N LEU A 212 12.64 6.79 20.29
CA LEU A 212 11.81 6.92 21.48
C LEU A 212 11.36 5.56 22.03
N TYR A 213 11.27 4.55 21.19
CA TYR A 213 10.90 3.20 21.60
C TYR A 213 12.04 2.48 22.35
N TRP A 214 13.30 2.68 21.97
CA TRP A 214 14.51 2.08 22.58
C TRP A 214 15.13 2.96 23.66
#